data_4ac5b8598edd8484909708fab8e364d8
#
_entry.id   4ac5b8598edd8484909708fab8e364d8
#
_cell.length_a   1.000
_cell.length_b   1.000
_cell.length_c   1.000
_cell.angle_alpha   90.00
_cell.angle_beta   90.00
_cell.angle_gamma   90.00
#
_symmetry.space_group_name_H-M   'P 1'
#
loop_
_entity.id
_entity.type
_entity.pdbx_description
1 polymer ?
#
loop_
_entity_poly.entity_id
_entity_poly.type
_entity_poly.pdbx_seq_one_letter_code
_entity_poly.pdbx_strand_id
1 'polypeptide(L)'
;MKIAIIGTGNLGLSIANGILKSNGATSMYLTKRDTTSIADFEKFDKVTVTNDNRLAVQNSDILIFAVQPVHFAEILESIKDLLTENHVIISTITGFG
;
A
#
# COMPACT_ATOMS: atom_id res chain seq x y z
N MET A 1 10.84 5.75 -7.44
CA MET A 1 9.58 5.02 -7.56
C MET A 1 8.77 5.24 -6.28
N LYS A 2 7.54 5.68 -6.43
CA LYS A 2 6.65 5.96 -5.30
C LYS A 2 5.65 4.81 -5.17
N ILE A 3 5.69 4.12 -4.04
CA ILE A 3 4.92 2.90 -3.84
C ILE A 3 3.96 3.07 -2.66
N ALA A 4 2.74 2.59 -2.80
CA ALA A 4 1.81 2.46 -1.70
C ALA A 4 1.45 0.98 -1.52
N ILE A 5 1.51 0.51 -0.28
CA ILE A 5 1.04 -0.82 0.09
C ILE A 5 -0.27 -0.63 0.85
N ILE A 6 -1.35 -1.04 0.22
CA ILE A 6 -2.70 -0.85 0.74
C ILE A 6 -3.10 -2.08 1.54
N GLY A 7 -3.47 -1.86 2.79
CA GLY A 7 -3.89 -2.95 3.67
C GLY A 7 -2.72 -3.77 4.17
N THR A 8 -1.82 -3.14 4.92
CA THR A 8 -0.55 -3.75 5.34
C THR A 8 -0.75 -4.76 6.47
N GLY A 9 -1.10 -6.00 6.11
CA GLY A 9 -1.06 -7.14 7.03
C GLY A 9 0.31 -7.83 6.93
N ASN A 10 0.37 -9.12 7.31
CA ASN A 10 1.65 -9.85 7.32
C ASN A 10 2.32 -9.89 5.95
N LEU A 11 1.55 -10.14 4.90
CA LEU A 11 2.11 -10.16 3.55
C LEU A 11 2.60 -8.78 3.14
N GLY A 12 1.81 -7.74 3.42
CA GLY A 12 2.21 -6.36 3.13
C GLY A 12 3.48 -5.97 3.86
N LEU A 13 3.64 -6.40 5.11
CA LEU A 13 4.87 -6.13 5.87
C LEU A 13 6.08 -6.81 5.24
N SER A 14 5.92 -8.05 4.77
CA SER A 14 7.01 -8.76 4.08
C SER A 14 7.42 -8.03 2.81
N ILE A 15 6.44 -7.55 2.06
CA ILE A 15 6.71 -6.78 0.84
C ILE A 15 7.42 -5.48 1.17
N ALA A 16 6.95 -4.77 2.19
CA ALA A 16 7.57 -3.52 2.63
C ALA A 16 9.03 -3.71 3.01
N ASN A 17 9.31 -4.75 3.81
CA ASN A 17 10.68 -5.07 4.21
C ASN A 17 11.56 -5.39 3.01
N GLY A 18 11.04 -6.15 2.06
CA GLY A 18 11.79 -6.49 0.85
C GLY A 18 12.14 -5.26 0.03
N ILE A 19 11.20 -4.35 -0.13
CA ILE A 19 11.43 -3.12 -0.88
C ILE A 19 12.43 -2.21 -0.16
N LEU A 20 12.34 -2.11 1.16
CA LEU A 20 13.27 -1.30 1.94
C LEU A 20 14.69 -1.85 1.88
N LYS A 21 14.83 -3.18 1.96
CA LYS A 21 16.16 -3.82 1.86
C LYS A 21 16.80 -3.60 0.50
N SER A 22 16.01 -3.64 -0.57
CA SER A 22 16.50 -3.47 -1.93
C SER A 22 16.65 -2.01 -2.32
N ASN A 23 16.20 -1.08 -1.46
CA ASN A 23 16.15 0.34 -1.75
C ASN A 23 15.34 0.63 -3.02
N GLY A 24 14.25 -0.11 -3.20
CA GLY A 24 13.44 -0.09 -4.42
C GLY A 24 12.44 1.04 -4.54
N ALA A 25 12.33 1.91 -3.54
CA ALA A 25 11.35 3.00 -3.55
C ALA A 25 11.99 4.30 -3.08
N THR A 26 11.57 5.42 -3.68
CA THR A 26 11.94 6.76 -3.21
C THR A 26 11.01 7.22 -2.09
N SER A 27 9.75 6.78 -2.12
CA SER A 27 8.81 6.97 -1.03
C SER A 27 7.87 5.77 -0.97
N MET A 28 7.40 5.47 0.24
CA MET A 28 6.50 4.34 0.46
C MET A 28 5.43 4.74 1.45
N TYR A 29 4.17 4.50 1.07
CA TYR A 29 3.03 4.65 1.97
C TYR A 29 2.57 3.27 2.40
N LEU A 30 2.37 3.11 3.70
CA LEU A 30 1.78 1.89 4.27
C LEU A 30 0.44 2.25 4.87
N THR A 31 -0.62 1.61 4.41
CA THR A 31 -1.94 1.87 4.96
C THR A 31 -2.47 0.67 5.71
N LYS A 32 -3.16 0.94 6.80
CA LYS A 32 -3.85 -0.07 7.58
C LYS A 32 -4.91 0.63 8.42
N ARG A 33 -6.02 -0.06 8.67
CA ARG A 33 -7.10 0.52 9.49
C ARG A 33 -6.60 0.88 10.88
N ASP A 34 -5.83 -0.01 11.50
CA ASP A 34 -5.17 0.23 12.78
C ASP A 34 -3.67 0.37 12.53
N THR A 35 -3.18 1.60 12.56
CA THR A 35 -1.77 1.88 12.24
C THR A 35 -0.81 1.54 13.36
N THR A 36 -1.29 1.24 14.58
CA THR A 36 -0.39 0.95 15.69
C THR A 36 0.48 -0.27 15.42
N SER A 37 -0.03 -1.26 14.70
CA SER A 37 0.73 -2.48 14.40
C SER A 37 1.83 -2.27 13.37
N ILE A 38 1.82 -1.15 12.64
CA ILE A 38 2.83 -0.85 11.62
C ILE A 38 3.56 0.46 11.91
N ALA A 39 3.35 1.03 13.10
CA ALA A 39 3.92 2.33 13.45
C ALA A 39 5.45 2.34 13.46
N ASP A 40 6.08 1.18 13.73
CA ASP A 40 7.54 1.08 13.75
C ASP A 40 8.19 1.45 12.41
N PHE A 41 7.44 1.34 11.31
CA PHE A 41 7.96 1.70 10.00
C PHE A 41 8.16 3.20 9.81
N GLU A 42 7.58 4.01 10.68
CA GLU A 42 7.77 5.47 10.63
C GLU A 42 9.21 5.90 10.91
N LYS A 43 10.03 5.00 11.48
CA LYS A 43 11.45 5.28 11.71
C LYS A 43 12.23 5.45 10.40
N PHE A 44 11.70 4.96 9.28
CA PHE A 44 12.33 5.12 7.98
C PHE A 44 11.83 6.42 7.34
N ASP A 45 12.76 7.30 6.97
CA ASP A 45 12.43 8.63 6.45
C ASP A 45 11.50 8.59 5.23
N LYS A 46 11.66 7.57 4.38
CA LYS A 46 10.87 7.47 3.16
C LYS A 46 9.50 6.81 3.36
N VAL A 47 9.19 6.34 4.56
CA VAL A 47 7.95 5.63 4.85
C VAL A 47 6.97 6.55 5.57
N THR A 48 5.73 6.57 5.07
CA THR A 48 4.61 7.25 5.72
C THR A 48 3.55 6.20 6.05
N VAL A 49 3.16 6.14 7.32
CA VAL A 49 2.13 5.22 7.80
C VAL A 49 0.84 6.02 7.99
N THR A 50 -0.26 5.53 7.41
CA THR A 50 -1.54 6.24 7.50
C THR A 50 -2.70 5.24 7.41
N ASN A 51 -3.86 5.64 7.92
CA ASN A 51 -5.10 4.89 7.71
C ASN A 51 -5.91 5.44 6.52
N ASP A 52 -5.36 6.40 5.80
CA ASP A 52 -6.03 7.08 4.69
C ASP A 52 -5.53 6.52 3.35
N ASN A 53 -6.29 5.60 2.77
CA ASN A 53 -5.94 5.01 1.48
C ASN A 53 -5.91 6.05 0.35
N ARG A 54 -6.77 7.05 0.40
CA ARG A 54 -6.81 8.08 -0.64
C ARG A 54 -5.53 8.89 -0.65
N LEU A 55 -5.03 9.24 0.53
CA LEU A 55 -3.74 9.96 0.65
C LEU A 55 -2.61 9.15 0.03
N ALA A 56 -2.58 7.86 0.33
CA ALA A 56 -1.53 6.97 -0.19
C ALA A 56 -1.59 6.89 -1.72
N VAL A 57 -2.79 6.74 -2.28
CA VAL A 57 -2.97 6.64 -3.73
C VAL A 57 -2.56 7.93 -4.43
N GLN A 58 -2.94 9.08 -3.86
CA GLN A 58 -2.63 10.38 -4.45
C GLN A 58 -1.12 10.65 -4.53
N ASN A 59 -0.35 10.02 -3.66
CA ASN A 59 1.09 10.29 -3.55
C ASN A 59 1.95 9.13 -4.05
N SER A 60 1.37 8.19 -4.78
CA SER A 60 2.09 7.00 -5.23
C SER A 60 1.77 6.69 -6.68
N ASP A 61 2.70 5.99 -7.35
CA ASP A 61 2.54 5.56 -8.73
C ASP A 61 2.23 4.08 -8.81
N ILE A 62 2.77 3.29 -7.89
CA ILE A 62 2.56 1.85 -7.83
C ILE A 62 1.75 1.53 -6.59
N LEU A 63 0.62 0.86 -6.79
CA LEU A 63 -0.30 0.49 -5.72
C LEU A 63 -0.29 -1.02 -5.57
N ILE A 64 0.16 -1.49 -4.40
CA ILE A 64 0.18 -2.91 -4.08
C ILE A 64 -0.94 -3.20 -3.09
N PHE A 65 -1.92 -3.99 -3.51
CA PHE A 65 -3.03 -4.35 -2.66
C PHE A 65 -2.72 -5.66 -1.93
N ALA A 66 -2.50 -5.56 -0.63
CA ALA A 66 -2.20 -6.69 0.23
C ALA A 66 -3.33 -6.91 1.23
N VAL A 67 -4.56 -6.84 0.74
CA VAL A 67 -5.77 -6.99 1.53
C VAL A 67 -6.44 -8.32 1.23
N GLN A 68 -7.32 -8.75 2.12
CA GLN A 68 -8.14 -9.93 1.86
C GLN A 68 -9.16 -9.62 0.75
N PRO A 69 -9.56 -10.63 -0.04
CA PRO A 69 -10.51 -10.42 -1.16
C PRO A 69 -11.77 -9.68 -0.77
N VAL A 70 -12.30 -9.94 0.42
CA VAL A 70 -13.53 -9.32 0.90
C VAL A 70 -13.41 -7.80 1.03
N HIS A 71 -12.20 -7.31 1.26
CA HIS A 71 -11.96 -5.87 1.42
C HIS A 71 -11.52 -5.17 0.14
N PHE A 72 -11.06 -5.94 -0.86
CA PHE A 72 -10.49 -5.37 -2.06
C PHE A 72 -11.49 -4.51 -2.83
N ALA A 73 -12.67 -5.04 -3.08
CA ALA A 73 -13.69 -4.33 -3.85
C ALA A 73 -14.11 -3.02 -3.16
N GLU A 74 -14.28 -3.07 -1.84
CA GLU A 74 -14.65 -1.91 -1.04
C GLU A 74 -13.58 -0.81 -1.13
N ILE A 75 -12.31 -1.20 -0.96
CA ILE A 75 -11.21 -0.25 -1.02
C ILE A 75 -11.06 0.32 -2.42
N LEU A 76 -11.16 -0.52 -3.44
CA LEU A 76 -11.08 -0.08 -4.83
C LEU A 76 -12.16 0.95 -5.15
N GLU A 77 -13.38 0.70 -4.71
CA GLU A 77 -14.50 1.65 -4.89
C GLU A 77 -14.18 3.00 -4.23
N SER A 78 -13.52 2.99 -3.07
CA SER A 78 -13.22 4.21 -2.32
C SER A 78 -12.14 5.07 -2.96
N ILE A 79 -11.34 4.52 -3.87
CA ILE A 79 -10.21 5.22 -4.48
C ILE A 79 -10.29 5.31 -6.01
N LYS A 80 -11.29 4.72 -6.63
CA LYS A 80 -11.34 4.60 -8.10
C LYS A 80 -11.30 5.95 -8.81
N ASP A 81 -11.86 6.99 -8.19
CA ASP A 81 -11.85 8.34 -8.77
C ASP A 81 -10.45 8.95 -8.79
N LEU A 82 -9.51 8.42 -8.02
CA LEU A 82 -8.13 8.87 -7.98
C LEU A 82 -7.23 8.13 -8.97
N LEU A 83 -7.69 7.01 -9.51
CA LEU A 83 -6.88 6.19 -10.38
C LEU A 83 -6.72 6.85 -11.75
N THR A 84 -5.49 6.80 -12.27
CA THR A 84 -5.17 7.32 -13.60
C THR A 84 -4.43 6.25 -14.38
N GLU A 85 -4.24 6.50 -15.68
CA GLU A 85 -3.47 5.58 -16.52
C GLU A 85 -2.01 5.46 -16.12
N ASN A 86 -1.53 6.38 -15.28
CA ASN A 86 -0.16 6.36 -14.77
C ASN A 86 0.02 5.47 -13.55
N HIS A 87 -1.08 5.02 -12.95
CA HIS A 87 -1.00 4.10 -11.81
C HIS A 87 -0.78 2.67 -12.28
N VAL A 88 0.11 1.96 -11.59
CA VAL A 88 0.30 0.52 -11.78
C VAL A 88 -0.30 -0.18 -10.57
N ILE A 89 -1.23 -1.09 -10.82
CA ILE A 89 -1.92 -1.81 -9.73
C ILE A 89 -1.41 -3.25 -9.70
N ILE A 90 -0.90 -3.64 -8.52
CA ILE A 90 -0.44 -5.00 -8.28
C ILE A 90 -1.31 -5.58 -7.17
N SER A 91 -1.95 -6.71 -7.45
CA SER A 91 -2.76 -7.41 -6.46
C SER A 91 -2.05 -8.68 -6.03
N THR A 92 -1.94 -8.88 -4.72
CA THR A 92 -1.39 -10.11 -4.15
C THR A 92 -2.51 -11.04 -3.69
N ILE A 93 -3.75 -10.72 -4.04
CA ILE A 93 -4.92 -11.47 -3.58
C ILE A 93 -5.02 -12.78 -4.35
N THR A 94 -4.93 -13.91 -3.63
CA THR A 94 -5.09 -15.22 -4.23
C THR A 94 -6.58 -15.56 -4.33
N GLY A 95 -6.95 -16.31 -5.38
CA GLY A 95 -8.33 -16.67 -5.59
C GLY A 95 -9.16 -15.65 -6.36
N PHE A 96 -8.56 -14.53 -6.70
CA PHE A 96 -9.17 -13.54 -7.60
C PHE A 96 -8.64 -13.82 -9.00
N GLY A 97 -9.39 -14.48 -9.75
CA GLY A 97 -9.02 -14.87 -11.09
C GLY A 97 -9.12 -13.75 -12.10
#